data_74eaa85131ae3e7bbc28365fe18caa0c
#
_entry.id   74eaa85131ae3e7bbc28365fe18caa0c
#
_cell.length_a   1.000
_cell.length_b   1.000
_cell.length_c   1.000
_cell.angle_alpha   90.00
_cell.angle_beta   90.00
_cell.angle_gamma   90.00
#
_symmetry.space_group_name_H-M   'P 1'
#
loop_
_entity.id
_entity.type
_entity.pdbx_description
1 polymer ?
#
loop_
_entity_poly.entity_id
_entity_poly.type
_entity_poly.pdbx_seq_one_letter_code
_entity_poly.pdbx_strand_id
1 'polypeptide(L)'
;MSQDKDLFLALYKPVHQPFERFCKARSYGQMHFKDLMQETLLIAYTKFDQLQEPDKFLYYLFGIAIRVLSNQRKKIQYAALSEINMTTSITQPAADTRAETEELYKALAILPIEQRESLILFEIVGFSVKEIATLQQKTEEAIRQQLSRGRKKLLVILSSKKESKDAAYE
;
A
#
# COMPACT_ATOMS: atom_id res chain seq x y z
N MET A 1 27.43 -14.28 1.36
CA MET A 1 26.23 -14.42 2.26
C MET A 1 26.23 -13.43 3.42
N SER A 2 27.29 -13.29 4.19
CA SER A 2 27.31 -12.30 5.29
C SER A 2 27.29 -10.86 4.76
N GLN A 3 28.09 -10.55 3.77
CA GLN A 3 28.18 -9.21 3.15
C GLN A 3 26.86 -8.74 2.52
N ASP A 4 26.14 -9.62 1.84
CA ASP A 4 24.87 -9.29 1.21
C ASP A 4 23.78 -8.99 2.24
N LYS A 5 23.79 -9.73 3.35
CA LYS A 5 22.89 -9.50 4.47
C LYS A 5 23.12 -8.14 5.13
N ASP A 6 24.38 -7.81 5.37
CA ASP A 6 24.76 -6.55 6.03
C ASP A 6 24.43 -5.35 5.13
N LEU A 7 24.70 -5.47 3.83
CA LEU A 7 24.33 -4.45 2.85
C LEU A 7 22.81 -4.30 2.74
N PHE A 8 22.06 -5.39 2.65
CA PHE A 8 20.60 -5.34 2.61
C PHE A 8 20.03 -4.63 3.84
N LEU A 9 20.50 -4.97 5.03
CA LEU A 9 20.06 -4.33 6.27
C LEU A 9 20.45 -2.85 6.33
N ALA A 10 21.62 -2.48 5.84
CA ALA A 10 22.06 -1.08 5.75
C ALA A 10 21.15 -0.26 4.83
N LEU A 11 20.71 -0.82 3.71
CA LEU A 11 19.76 -0.18 2.79
C LEU A 11 18.33 -0.14 3.35
N TYR A 12 17.93 -1.15 4.12
CA TYR A 12 16.59 -1.25 4.66
C TYR A 12 16.33 -0.30 5.85
N LYS A 13 17.29 -0.16 6.76
CA LYS A 13 17.11 0.67 7.96
C LYS A 13 16.55 2.07 7.70
N PRO A 14 17.11 2.88 6.78
CA PRO A 14 16.62 4.23 6.52
C PRO A 14 15.23 4.26 5.86
N VAL A 15 14.84 3.21 5.15
CA VAL A 15 13.57 3.13 4.42
C VAL A 15 12.47 2.36 5.16
N HIS A 16 12.77 1.81 6.33
CA HIS A 16 11.81 1.01 7.10
C HIS A 16 10.51 1.76 7.38
N GLN A 17 10.58 2.98 7.92
CA GLN A 17 9.39 3.74 8.28
C GLN A 17 8.51 4.14 7.09
N PRO A 18 9.02 4.73 6.00
CA PRO A 18 8.20 5.01 4.82
C PRO A 18 7.63 3.73 4.20
N PHE A 19 8.37 2.62 4.21
CA PHE A 19 7.87 1.34 3.74
C PHE A 19 6.74 0.79 4.62
N GLU A 20 6.89 0.85 5.94
CA GLU A 20 5.84 0.44 6.89
C GLU A 20 4.56 1.27 6.72
N ARG A 21 4.66 2.60 6.60
CA ARG A 21 3.50 3.48 6.36
C ARG A 21 2.76 3.11 5.08
N PHE A 22 3.51 2.85 4.01
CA PHE A 22 2.92 2.37 2.76
C PHE A 22 2.19 1.05 2.95
N CYS A 23 2.83 0.07 3.58
CA CYS A 23 2.24 -1.25 3.81
C CYS A 23 0.95 -1.16 4.64
N LYS A 24 0.93 -0.37 5.73
CA LYS A 24 -0.26 -0.14 6.57
C LYS A 24 -1.42 0.44 5.76
N ALA A 25 -1.17 1.50 4.99
CA ALA A 25 -2.21 2.16 4.21
C ALA A 25 -2.70 1.30 3.04
N ARG A 26 -1.79 0.62 2.35
CA ARG A 26 -2.10 -0.08 1.10
C ARG A 26 -2.69 -1.46 1.31
N SER A 27 -2.27 -2.18 2.34
CA SER A 27 -2.75 -3.53 2.62
C SER A 27 -4.09 -3.56 3.36
N TYR A 28 -4.57 -2.43 3.88
CA TYR A 28 -5.80 -2.37 4.67
C TYR A 28 -6.98 -3.02 3.94
N GLY A 29 -7.65 -3.96 4.60
CA GLY A 29 -8.75 -4.72 4.03
C GLY A 29 -8.35 -5.84 3.05
N GLN A 30 -7.07 -6.10 2.84
CA GLN A 30 -6.58 -7.16 1.93
C GLN A 30 -5.73 -8.20 2.65
N MET A 31 -4.76 -7.77 3.43
CA MET A 31 -3.89 -8.63 4.24
C MET A 31 -3.28 -7.83 5.39
N HIS A 32 -2.73 -8.52 6.38
CA HIS A 32 -2.06 -7.84 7.48
C HIS A 32 -0.77 -7.18 6.97
N PHE A 33 -0.53 -5.91 7.35
CA PHE A 33 0.62 -5.16 6.83
C PHE A 33 1.98 -5.80 7.14
N LYS A 34 2.11 -6.48 8.31
CA LYS A 34 3.34 -7.21 8.66
C LYS A 34 3.61 -8.38 7.73
N ASP A 35 2.55 -9.08 7.29
CA ASP A 35 2.68 -10.19 6.33
C ASP A 35 3.12 -9.65 4.96
N LEU A 36 2.55 -8.52 4.52
CA LEU A 36 3.00 -7.84 3.32
C LEU A 36 4.47 -7.43 3.40
N MET A 37 4.89 -6.86 4.53
CA MET A 37 6.28 -6.48 4.76
C MET A 37 7.21 -7.69 4.70
N GLN A 38 6.87 -8.76 5.42
CA GLN A 38 7.69 -9.98 5.48
C GLN A 38 7.82 -10.63 4.10
N GLU A 39 6.71 -10.80 3.37
CA GLU A 39 6.72 -11.40 2.03
C GLU A 39 7.53 -10.54 1.05
N THR A 40 7.34 -9.22 1.11
CA THR A 40 8.11 -8.29 0.29
C THR A 40 9.61 -8.37 0.57
N LEU A 41 10.00 -8.34 1.85
CA LEU A 41 11.40 -8.39 2.25
C LEU A 41 12.06 -9.73 1.91
N LEU A 42 11.31 -10.83 2.03
CA LEU A 42 11.80 -12.16 1.62
C LEU A 42 12.09 -12.20 0.12
N ILE A 43 11.16 -11.71 -0.71
CA ILE A 43 11.35 -11.63 -2.16
C ILE A 43 12.50 -10.68 -2.50
N ALA A 44 12.54 -9.52 -1.86
CA ALA A 44 13.59 -8.52 -2.08
C ALA A 44 14.98 -9.07 -1.75
N TYR A 45 15.12 -9.80 -0.66
CA TYR A 45 16.37 -10.41 -0.26
C TYR A 45 16.79 -11.55 -1.18
N THR A 46 15.84 -12.42 -1.58
CA THR A 46 16.09 -13.53 -2.50
C THR A 46 16.58 -13.06 -3.88
N LYS A 47 16.13 -11.87 -4.30
CA LYS A 47 16.48 -11.26 -5.59
C LYS A 47 17.40 -10.05 -5.46
N PHE A 48 18.12 -9.96 -4.36
CA PHE A 48 18.94 -8.78 -4.03
C PHE A 48 20.07 -8.54 -5.04
N ASP A 49 20.60 -9.60 -5.62
CA ASP A 49 21.57 -9.56 -6.72
C ASP A 49 21.06 -8.85 -7.98
N GLN A 50 19.74 -8.75 -8.15
CA GLN A 50 19.11 -8.04 -9.27
C GLN A 50 18.94 -6.53 -9.02
N LEU A 51 19.23 -6.04 -7.82
CA LEU A 51 19.19 -4.62 -7.50
C LEU A 51 20.38 -3.91 -8.13
N GLN A 52 20.11 -3.15 -9.21
CA GLN A 52 21.16 -2.40 -9.93
C GLN A 52 21.49 -1.07 -9.28
N GLU A 53 20.52 -0.43 -8.64
CA GLU A 53 20.63 0.92 -8.09
C GLU A 53 20.24 0.93 -6.60
N PRO A 54 21.23 0.88 -5.68
CA PRO A 54 20.97 0.90 -4.23
C PRO A 54 20.15 2.08 -3.74
N ASP A 55 20.33 3.26 -4.34
CA ASP A 55 19.60 4.50 -4.00
C ASP A 55 18.09 4.38 -4.31
N LYS A 56 17.72 3.42 -5.17
CA LYS A 56 16.31 3.12 -5.50
C LYS A 56 15.74 1.94 -4.71
N PHE A 57 16.37 1.56 -3.61
CA PHE A 57 15.93 0.42 -2.83
C PHE A 57 14.47 0.52 -2.35
N LEU A 58 14.03 1.72 -1.94
CA LEU A 58 12.64 1.93 -1.54
C LEU A 58 11.65 1.71 -2.70
N TYR A 59 11.99 2.17 -3.91
CA TYR A 59 11.20 1.90 -5.13
C TYR A 59 11.12 0.41 -5.43
N TYR A 60 12.24 -0.28 -5.27
CA TYR A 60 12.30 -1.72 -5.45
C TYR A 60 11.37 -2.44 -4.50
N LEU A 61 11.34 -2.07 -3.22
CA LEU A 61 10.41 -2.63 -2.23
C LEU A 61 8.95 -2.35 -2.60
N PHE A 62 8.60 -1.12 -3.02
CA PHE A 62 7.24 -0.80 -3.43
C PHE A 62 6.79 -1.59 -4.66
N GLY A 63 7.66 -1.74 -5.64
CA GLY A 63 7.37 -2.55 -6.83
C GLY A 63 7.05 -4.00 -6.49
N ILE A 64 7.77 -4.58 -5.53
CA ILE A 64 7.50 -5.95 -5.04
C ILE A 64 6.18 -5.99 -4.26
N ALA A 65 5.97 -5.07 -3.31
CA ALA A 65 4.76 -5.03 -2.48
C ALA A 65 3.48 -4.88 -3.31
N ILE A 66 3.50 -4.02 -4.32
CA ILE A 66 2.37 -3.85 -5.26
C ILE A 66 2.07 -5.17 -6.00
N ARG A 67 3.10 -5.90 -6.44
CA ARG A 67 2.94 -7.21 -7.09
C ARG A 67 2.40 -8.27 -6.14
N VAL A 68 2.88 -8.31 -4.89
CA VAL A 68 2.37 -9.22 -3.86
C VAL A 68 0.88 -9.00 -3.65
N LEU A 69 0.45 -7.74 -3.47
CA LEU A 69 -0.97 -7.38 -3.30
C LEU A 69 -1.82 -7.71 -4.54
N SER A 70 -1.29 -7.45 -5.74
CA SER A 70 -1.97 -7.80 -6.99
C SER A 70 -2.17 -9.31 -7.13
N ASN A 71 -1.16 -10.11 -6.80
CA ASN A 71 -1.24 -11.56 -6.84
C ASN A 71 -2.22 -12.10 -5.78
N GLN A 72 -2.20 -11.54 -4.58
CA GLN A 72 -3.15 -11.90 -3.51
C GLN A 72 -4.60 -11.65 -3.95
N ARG A 73 -4.88 -10.51 -4.58
CA ARG A 73 -6.21 -10.20 -5.11
C ARG A 73 -6.65 -11.19 -6.18
N LYS A 74 -5.77 -11.56 -7.11
CA LYS A 74 -6.07 -12.57 -8.14
C LYS A 74 -6.39 -13.92 -7.53
N LYS A 75 -5.65 -14.36 -6.50
CA LYS A 75 -5.92 -15.60 -5.78
C LYS A 75 -7.31 -15.58 -5.14
N ILE A 76 -7.70 -14.47 -4.49
CA ILE A 76 -9.01 -14.31 -3.86
C ILE A 76 -10.12 -14.36 -4.91
N GLN A 77 -9.97 -13.66 -6.03
CA GLN A 77 -10.95 -13.70 -7.13
C GLN A 77 -11.10 -15.10 -7.70
N TYR A 78 -9.99 -15.81 -7.93
CA TYR A 78 -10.03 -17.17 -8.46
C TYR A 78 -10.69 -18.15 -7.47
N ALA A 79 -10.39 -18.04 -6.18
CA ALA A 79 -11.02 -18.84 -5.14
C ALA A 79 -12.54 -18.58 -5.04
N ALA A 80 -12.97 -17.33 -5.16
CA ALA A 80 -14.39 -16.96 -5.17
C ALA A 80 -15.15 -17.53 -6.38
N LEU A 81 -14.49 -17.61 -7.54
CA LEU A 81 -15.08 -18.19 -8.76
C LEU A 81 -15.15 -19.73 -8.70
N SER A 82 -14.27 -20.37 -7.94
CA SER A 82 -14.20 -21.83 -7.82
C SER A 82 -15.01 -22.40 -6.65
N GLU A 83 -15.85 -21.60 -5.97
CA GLU A 83 -16.67 -21.99 -4.79
C GLU A 83 -15.86 -22.63 -3.63
N ILE A 84 -14.54 -22.48 -3.63
CA ILE A 84 -13.71 -22.92 -2.53
C ILE A 84 -13.90 -21.92 -1.39
N ASN A 85 -14.56 -22.31 -0.32
CA ASN A 85 -14.72 -21.56 0.92
C ASN A 85 -13.35 -21.23 1.55
N MET A 86 -12.67 -20.23 1.03
CA MET A 86 -11.60 -19.57 1.73
C MET A 86 -12.22 -18.43 2.55
N THR A 87 -12.33 -18.63 3.83
CA THR A 87 -12.59 -17.55 4.80
C THR A 87 -11.51 -16.49 4.59
N THR A 88 -11.84 -15.46 3.84
CA THR A 88 -11.01 -14.27 3.77
C THR A 88 -11.13 -13.64 5.15
N SER A 89 -10.16 -13.89 6.00
CA SER A 89 -10.02 -13.17 7.25
C SER A 89 -9.84 -11.71 6.87
N ILE A 90 -10.91 -10.93 7.02
CA ILE A 90 -10.82 -9.48 7.02
C ILE A 90 -9.91 -9.17 8.19
N THR A 91 -8.67 -8.85 7.89
CA THR A 91 -7.64 -8.63 8.90
C THR A 91 -8.05 -7.40 9.68
N GLN A 92 -8.28 -7.60 10.97
CA GLN A 92 -8.55 -6.51 11.90
C GLN A 92 -7.36 -5.53 11.89
N PRO A 93 -7.61 -4.23 12.09
CA PRO A 93 -6.55 -3.26 12.19
C PRO A 93 -5.58 -3.65 13.32
N ALA A 94 -4.30 -3.41 13.10
CA ALA A 94 -3.31 -3.58 14.15
C ALA A 94 -3.70 -2.69 15.34
N ALA A 95 -3.64 -3.25 16.56
CA ALA A 95 -4.06 -2.60 17.80
C ALA A 95 -3.38 -1.24 18.11
N ASP A 96 -2.39 -0.87 17.31
CA ASP A 96 -1.53 0.31 17.49
C ASP A 96 -1.93 1.49 16.60
N THR A 97 -3.02 1.40 15.85
CA THR A 97 -3.46 2.45 14.93
C THR A 97 -4.43 3.39 15.64
N ARG A 98 -4.13 4.70 15.68
CA ARG A 98 -5.08 5.69 16.19
C ARG A 98 -6.37 5.63 15.39
N ALA A 99 -7.52 5.80 16.05
CA ALA A 99 -8.85 5.71 15.43
C ALA A 99 -9.00 6.58 14.17
N GLU A 100 -8.43 7.79 14.17
CA GLU A 100 -8.43 8.70 13.02
C GLU A 100 -7.65 8.14 11.82
N THR A 101 -6.51 7.50 12.08
CA THR A 101 -5.70 6.88 11.02
C THR A 101 -6.40 5.66 10.45
N GLU A 102 -7.09 4.91 11.29
CA GLU A 102 -7.90 3.77 10.84
C GLU A 102 -9.05 4.20 9.94
N GLU A 103 -9.74 5.29 10.27
CA GLU A 103 -10.80 5.85 9.43
C GLU A 103 -10.28 6.29 8.06
N LEU A 104 -9.11 6.91 8.03
CA LEU A 104 -8.44 7.26 6.78
C LEU A 104 -8.13 6.02 5.94
N TYR A 105 -7.59 4.98 6.55
CA TYR A 105 -7.28 3.74 5.82
C TYR A 105 -8.55 3.04 5.30
N LYS A 106 -9.63 3.04 6.08
CA LYS A 106 -10.96 2.57 5.63
C LYS A 106 -11.47 3.36 4.42
N ALA A 107 -11.34 4.68 4.45
CA ALA A 107 -11.76 5.55 3.36
C ALA A 107 -10.90 5.33 2.10
N LEU A 108 -9.58 5.21 2.26
CA LEU A 108 -8.66 4.87 1.17
C LEU A 108 -8.97 3.50 0.56
N ALA A 109 -9.40 2.52 1.37
CA ALA A 109 -9.73 1.17 0.91
C ALA A 109 -10.95 1.13 -0.03
N ILE A 110 -11.83 2.12 0.05
CA ILE A 110 -13.02 2.24 -0.81
C ILE A 110 -12.66 2.78 -2.20
N LEU A 111 -11.53 3.48 -2.34
CA LEU A 111 -11.11 4.04 -3.61
C LEU A 111 -10.71 2.96 -4.62
N PRO A 112 -10.87 3.23 -5.92
CA PRO A 112 -10.24 2.41 -6.96
C PRO A 112 -8.75 2.28 -6.70
N ILE A 113 -8.20 1.09 -6.94
CA ILE A 113 -6.83 0.74 -6.60
C ILE A 113 -5.80 1.76 -7.10
N GLU A 114 -5.94 2.20 -8.33
CA GLU A 114 -4.99 3.14 -8.95
C GLU A 114 -5.01 4.51 -8.27
N GLN A 115 -6.19 5.00 -7.90
CA GLN A 115 -6.34 6.26 -7.16
C GLN A 115 -5.80 6.12 -5.74
N ARG A 116 -6.09 5.00 -5.07
CA ARG A 116 -5.59 4.68 -3.74
C ARG A 116 -4.07 4.63 -3.71
N GLU A 117 -3.45 3.88 -4.61
CA GLU A 117 -1.98 3.77 -4.68
C GLU A 117 -1.31 5.11 -4.95
N SER A 118 -1.81 5.87 -5.93
CA SER A 118 -1.24 7.18 -6.24
C SER A 118 -1.34 8.14 -5.06
N LEU A 119 -2.46 8.15 -4.33
CA LEU A 119 -2.62 8.97 -3.13
C LEU A 119 -1.68 8.55 -2.01
N ILE A 120 -1.55 7.25 -1.74
CA ILE A 120 -0.64 6.74 -0.71
C ILE A 120 0.81 7.12 -1.02
N LEU A 121 1.23 6.90 -2.26
CA LEU A 121 2.60 7.21 -2.68
C LEU A 121 2.88 8.73 -2.64
N PHE A 122 1.92 9.55 -3.01
CA PHE A 122 2.09 11.00 -3.03
C PHE A 122 1.96 11.62 -1.64
N GLU A 123 0.86 11.35 -0.92
CA GLU A 123 0.52 12.05 0.34
C GLU A 123 1.17 11.41 1.58
N ILE A 124 1.34 10.10 1.61
CA ILE A 124 1.84 9.38 2.78
C ILE A 124 3.34 9.13 2.67
N VAL A 125 3.81 8.74 1.49
CA VAL A 125 5.23 8.43 1.25
C VAL A 125 6.01 9.67 0.82
N GLY A 126 5.40 10.59 0.08
CA GLY A 126 6.01 11.84 -0.38
C GLY A 126 6.70 11.72 -1.75
N PHE A 127 6.30 10.78 -2.58
CA PHE A 127 6.83 10.66 -3.93
C PHE A 127 6.31 11.76 -4.85
N SER A 128 7.16 12.22 -5.77
CA SER A 128 6.76 13.11 -6.84
C SER A 128 5.88 12.40 -7.88
N VAL A 129 5.11 13.17 -8.63
CA VAL A 129 4.29 12.64 -9.75
C VAL A 129 5.14 11.84 -10.74
N LYS A 130 6.34 12.33 -11.05
CA LYS A 130 7.29 11.65 -11.95
C LYS A 130 7.72 10.29 -11.41
N GLU A 131 8.05 10.22 -10.13
CA GLU A 131 8.45 8.96 -9.48
C GLU A 131 7.31 7.95 -9.47
N ILE A 132 6.08 8.39 -9.17
CA ILE A 132 4.89 7.53 -9.19
C ILE A 132 4.61 7.05 -10.63
N ALA A 133 4.73 7.93 -11.61
CA ALA A 133 4.57 7.59 -13.02
C ALA A 133 5.54 6.49 -13.47
N THR A 134 6.80 6.59 -13.06
CA THR A 134 7.82 5.57 -13.33
C THR A 134 7.48 4.25 -12.62
N LEU A 135 7.10 4.29 -11.35
CA LEU A 135 6.77 3.10 -10.56
C LEU A 135 5.53 2.36 -11.11
N GLN A 136 4.50 3.09 -11.49
CA GLN A 136 3.26 2.53 -12.02
C GLN A 136 3.28 2.30 -13.54
N GLN A 137 4.37 2.66 -14.22
CA GLN A 137 4.49 2.60 -15.70
C GLN A 137 3.35 3.34 -16.41
N LYS A 138 3.07 4.55 -15.95
CA LYS A 138 2.03 5.45 -16.47
C LYS A 138 2.62 6.81 -16.85
N THR A 139 1.82 7.63 -17.53
CA THR A 139 2.19 9.02 -17.80
C THR A 139 1.99 9.88 -16.55
N GLU A 140 2.75 10.95 -16.43
CA GLU A 140 2.57 11.93 -15.34
C GLU A 140 1.15 12.52 -15.35
N GLU A 141 0.58 12.74 -16.53
CA GLU A 141 -0.78 13.25 -16.68
C GLU A 141 -1.81 12.26 -16.10
N ALA A 142 -1.65 10.96 -16.36
CA ALA A 142 -2.50 9.93 -15.78
C ALA A 142 -2.41 9.94 -14.25
N ILE A 143 -1.22 10.11 -13.68
CA ILE A 143 -1.04 10.22 -12.22
C ILE A 143 -1.73 11.47 -11.67
N ARG A 144 -1.57 12.64 -12.32
CA ARG A 144 -2.28 13.87 -11.90
C ARG A 144 -3.80 13.69 -11.90
N GLN A 145 -4.34 13.01 -12.91
CA GLN A 145 -5.77 12.68 -12.96
C GLN A 145 -6.20 11.73 -11.85
N GLN A 146 -5.41 10.69 -11.58
CA GLN A 146 -5.68 9.75 -10.46
C GLN A 146 -5.68 10.47 -9.12
N LEU A 147 -4.70 11.32 -8.86
CA LEU A 147 -4.62 12.12 -7.64
C LEU A 147 -5.83 13.06 -7.50
N SER A 148 -6.17 13.78 -8.55
CA SER A 148 -7.32 14.70 -8.55
C SER A 148 -8.63 13.96 -8.28
N ARG A 149 -8.90 12.88 -8.99
CA ARG A 149 -10.12 12.08 -8.81
C ARG A 149 -10.15 11.38 -7.45
N GLY A 150 -9.02 10.86 -7.00
CA GLY A 150 -8.89 10.22 -5.72
C GLY A 150 -9.16 11.17 -4.56
N ARG A 151 -8.59 12.39 -4.58
CA ARG A 151 -8.84 13.42 -3.57
C ARG A 151 -10.32 13.81 -3.49
N LYS A 152 -10.97 14.02 -4.64
CA LYS A 152 -12.41 14.34 -4.68
C LYS A 152 -13.26 13.24 -4.06
N LYS A 153 -13.01 11.99 -4.41
CA LYS A 153 -13.73 10.84 -3.83
C LYS A 153 -13.45 10.68 -2.34
N LEU A 154 -12.19 10.81 -1.93
CA LEU A 154 -11.82 10.70 -0.52
C LEU A 154 -12.50 11.77 0.33
N LEU A 155 -12.57 13.01 -0.16
CA LEU A 155 -13.27 14.10 0.52
C LEU A 155 -14.74 13.78 0.72
N VAL A 156 -15.43 13.27 -0.29
CA VAL A 156 -16.85 12.87 -0.21
C VAL A 156 -17.04 11.75 0.83
N ILE A 157 -16.19 10.73 0.83
CA ILE A 157 -16.26 9.60 1.76
C ILE A 157 -16.08 10.08 3.21
N LEU A 158 -15.09 10.93 3.45
CA LEU A 158 -14.81 11.44 4.80
C LEU A 158 -15.87 12.41 5.30
N SER A 159 -16.45 13.26 4.42
CA SER A 159 -17.52 14.20 4.79
C SER A 159 -18.81 13.46 5.16
N SER A 160 -19.21 12.47 4.40
CA SER A 160 -20.43 11.68 4.69
C SER A 160 -20.34 10.92 6.02
N LYS A 161 -19.15 10.48 6.40
CA LYS A 161 -18.92 9.82 7.69
C LYS A 161 -19.01 10.78 8.87
N LYS A 162 -18.56 12.03 8.68
CA LYS A 162 -18.65 13.05 9.71
C LYS A 162 -20.10 13.42 10.02
N GLU A 163 -20.91 13.64 8.99
CA GLU A 163 -22.35 13.93 9.14
C GLU A 163 -23.09 12.78 9.84
N SER A 164 -22.75 11.52 9.52
CA SER A 164 -23.36 10.35 10.18
C SER A 164 -22.97 10.22 11.65
N LYS A 165 -21.80 10.69 12.06
CA LYS A 165 -21.39 10.72 13.47
C LYS A 165 -22.10 11.83 14.23
N ASP A 166 -22.16 13.02 13.67
CA ASP A 166 -22.82 14.17 14.32
C ASP A 166 -24.33 13.90 14.54
N ALA A 167 -25.00 13.22 13.58
CA ALA A 167 -26.39 12.81 13.69
C ALA A 167 -26.65 11.68 14.75
N ALA A 168 -25.62 10.94 15.13
CA ALA A 168 -25.75 9.89 16.15
C ALA A 168 -25.61 10.41 17.60
N TYR A 169 -25.23 11.65 17.77
CA TYR A 169 -25.10 12.32 19.08
C TYR A 169 -26.23 13.34 19.38
N GLU A 170 -27.20 13.49 18.49
CA GLU A 170 -28.48 14.19 18.70
C GLU A 170 -29.59 13.23 19.12
#